data_5354ffb115930352e2c86cb6fc83fc0f
#
_entry.id   5354ffb115930352e2c86cb6fc83fc0f
#
_cell.length_a   1.000
_cell.length_b   1.000
_cell.length_c   1.000
_cell.angle_alpha   90.00
_cell.angle_beta   90.00
_cell.angle_gamma   90.00
#
_symmetry.space_group_name_H-M   'P 1'
#
loop_
_entity.id
_entity.type
_entity.pdbx_description
1 polymer ?
#
loop_
_entity_poly.entity_id
_entity_poly.type
_entity_poly.pdbx_seq_one_letter_code
_entity_poly.pdbx_strand_id
1 'polypeptide(L)'
;MRQLKRLLHYVRPYWLYVAASVVSMALVGLLDAFRLLLIGPIFDFVLNPSEQSRELHLLPTTRWTLQLNWFVPGHFHNVWTMVAFALVAATVLKGIFDYLGTYLVNYAGFGMITDLRNELYNATLRRSVAFFQKHTTGTLLSALINDMERVQYAMSTVLAEFLQQVFTLIFTACVVVLLGGRLAWVLVLFIPFVLSSVRRIGKRVRTTTRKGQDKLAEIQNILHETITGVRIVKAFSMEAWETKRFREAAKRLFRANLRSVSAAAVSSPLMDIFGAIAIALLILLGREYIKHGIFTEGIFLAFIVSVFKLYEPVRKFAQFNNNFQQALGASSAIFDFLDAHDEVVEKPGAIRLPPFHQGIRFEHVYFSYRNGEDHREVLHDIHLEVTPGEVVAIVGSSGSGKTTLVHLLPRFFDVTHGRLLIDGQDVRDLTVASLRSGIAIVTQDTILFNDTVRNNIAYGQPTLANGKVEEAARAALAHDFIQALPNGYDTLIGERGLRLSGGERQRISIARAILKNAPILILDEATSALDSESEALVQSALQNLMTGRTVFVIAHRLSTVRRADRILVLESGMIVDEGTHERLMARTGTYRRLYEMQFVDVEIGNSSE
;
A
#
# COMPACT_ATOMS: atom_id res chain seq x y z
N MET A 1 -20.75 0.56 4.49
CA MET A 1 -20.99 -0.35 5.63
C MET A 1 -20.26 -1.69 5.52
N ARG A 2 -20.15 -2.31 4.32
CA ARG A 2 -19.41 -3.57 4.12
C ARG A 2 -17.92 -3.44 4.50
N GLN A 3 -17.24 -2.38 4.04
CA GLN A 3 -15.81 -2.14 4.32
C GLN A 3 -15.53 -1.93 5.82
N LEU A 4 -16.40 -1.18 6.52
CA LEU A 4 -16.26 -0.97 7.96
C LEU A 4 -16.37 -2.29 8.75
N LYS A 5 -17.30 -3.17 8.36
CA LYS A 5 -17.43 -4.50 9.00
C LYS A 5 -16.16 -5.35 8.80
N ARG A 6 -15.56 -5.27 7.63
CA ARG A 6 -14.29 -5.98 7.34
C ARG A 6 -13.15 -5.42 8.18
N LEU A 7 -12.99 -4.10 8.26
CA LEU A 7 -11.99 -3.48 9.13
C LEU A 7 -12.18 -3.88 10.59
N LEU A 8 -13.43 -3.90 11.08
CA LEU A 8 -13.72 -4.35 12.45
C LEU A 8 -13.37 -5.83 12.69
N HIS A 9 -13.37 -6.66 11.65
CA HIS A 9 -12.92 -8.05 11.78
C HIS A 9 -11.43 -8.13 12.17
N TYR A 10 -10.57 -7.28 11.61
CA TYR A 10 -9.16 -7.21 11.97
C TYR A 10 -8.91 -6.58 13.36
N VAL A 11 -9.89 -5.86 13.91
CA VAL A 11 -9.83 -5.34 15.29
C VAL A 11 -10.11 -6.45 16.30
N ARG A 12 -10.79 -7.53 15.90
CA ARG A 12 -11.23 -8.61 16.80
C ARG A 12 -10.12 -9.23 17.68
N PRO A 13 -8.90 -9.46 17.21
CA PRO A 13 -7.82 -9.96 18.08
C PRO A 13 -7.44 -8.97 19.18
N TYR A 14 -7.68 -7.68 18.96
CA TYR A 14 -7.28 -6.56 19.84
C TYR A 14 -8.43 -6.01 20.68
N TRP A 15 -9.59 -6.67 20.71
CA TRP A 15 -10.82 -6.14 21.32
C TRP A 15 -10.65 -5.77 22.80
N LEU A 16 -9.83 -6.50 23.58
CA LEU A 16 -9.56 -6.18 24.99
C LEU A 16 -8.86 -4.83 25.16
N TYR A 17 -7.90 -4.53 24.28
CA TYR A 17 -7.19 -3.25 24.29
C TYR A 17 -8.13 -2.10 23.93
N VAL A 18 -9.00 -2.31 22.94
CA VAL A 18 -10.02 -1.31 22.55
C VAL A 18 -11.02 -1.11 23.69
N ALA A 19 -11.51 -2.16 24.33
CA ALA A 19 -12.43 -2.06 25.46
C ALA A 19 -11.81 -1.32 26.65
N ALA A 20 -10.56 -1.65 27.00
CA ALA A 20 -9.83 -0.96 28.08
C ALA A 20 -9.59 0.53 27.72
N SER A 21 -9.33 0.85 26.45
CA SER A 21 -9.21 2.23 25.99
C SER A 21 -10.54 2.99 26.10
N VAL A 22 -11.66 2.37 25.69
CA VAL A 22 -13.00 2.99 25.84
C VAL A 22 -13.29 3.34 27.28
N VAL A 23 -12.98 2.42 28.22
CA VAL A 23 -13.14 2.69 29.66
C VAL A 23 -12.22 3.82 30.11
N SER A 24 -10.95 3.81 29.69
CA SER A 24 -9.99 4.88 30.02
C SER A 24 -10.47 6.24 29.51
N MET A 25 -10.95 6.33 28.25
CA MET A 25 -11.48 7.57 27.68
C MET A 25 -12.78 8.04 28.34
N ALA A 26 -13.64 7.11 28.80
CA ALA A 26 -14.80 7.44 29.61
C ALA A 26 -14.40 8.07 30.94
N LEU A 27 -13.37 7.52 31.61
CA LEU A 27 -12.81 8.10 32.85
C LEU A 27 -12.18 9.47 32.60
N VAL A 28 -11.51 9.69 31.47
CA VAL A 28 -11.00 11.02 31.07
C VAL A 28 -12.15 12.03 30.97
N GLY A 29 -13.24 11.67 30.26
CA GLY A 29 -14.42 12.54 30.15
C GLY A 29 -15.09 12.83 31.50
N LEU A 30 -15.18 11.81 32.38
CA LEU A 30 -15.72 11.95 33.72
C LEU A 30 -14.86 12.88 34.60
N LEU A 31 -13.52 12.72 34.57
CA LEU A 31 -12.58 13.57 35.31
C LEU A 31 -12.58 15.01 34.78
N ASP A 32 -12.74 15.21 33.46
CA ASP A 32 -12.94 16.55 32.89
C ASP A 32 -14.24 17.20 33.38
N ALA A 33 -15.35 16.45 33.43
CA ALA A 33 -16.60 16.90 33.99
C ALA A 33 -16.48 17.24 35.47
N PHE A 34 -15.78 16.40 36.25
CA PHE A 34 -15.54 16.66 37.68
C PHE A 34 -14.74 17.95 37.90
N ARG A 35 -13.70 18.20 37.06
CA ARG A 35 -12.93 19.46 37.10
C ARG A 35 -13.80 20.70 36.83
N LEU A 36 -14.76 20.59 35.90
CA LEU A 36 -15.72 21.68 35.65
C LEU A 36 -16.61 21.95 36.82
N LEU A 37 -17.08 20.92 37.54
CA LEU A 37 -17.88 21.06 38.76
C LEU A 37 -17.12 21.70 39.91
N LEU A 38 -15.79 21.53 39.98
CA LEU A 38 -14.96 22.19 41.02
C LEU A 38 -14.81 23.70 40.82
N ILE A 39 -15.06 24.24 39.59
CA ILE A 39 -14.96 25.67 39.32
C ILE A 39 -15.97 26.46 40.17
N GLY A 40 -17.22 25.98 40.34
CA GLY A 40 -18.22 26.66 41.13
C GLY A 40 -17.77 26.95 42.57
N PRO A 41 -17.47 25.92 43.35
CA PRO A 41 -16.96 26.09 44.71
C PRO A 41 -15.70 26.97 44.81
N ILE A 42 -14.76 26.84 43.87
CA ILE A 42 -13.53 27.68 43.85
C ILE A 42 -13.92 29.17 43.83
N PHE A 43 -14.80 29.56 42.95
CA PHE A 43 -15.18 30.97 42.79
C PHE A 43 -16.11 31.46 43.92
N ASP A 44 -17.02 30.61 44.42
CA ASP A 44 -17.86 30.95 45.55
C ASP A 44 -17.04 31.27 46.81
N PHE A 45 -15.97 30.48 47.06
CA PHE A 45 -15.05 30.74 48.17
C PHE A 45 -14.11 31.94 47.94
N VAL A 46 -13.73 32.21 46.66
CA VAL A 46 -12.95 33.42 46.32
C VAL A 46 -13.73 34.68 46.53
N LEU A 47 -15.01 34.68 46.15
CA LEU A 47 -15.86 35.88 46.18
C LEU A 47 -16.45 36.13 47.58
N ASN A 48 -16.72 35.05 48.36
CA ASN A 48 -17.29 35.14 49.73
C ASN A 48 -16.40 34.43 50.75
N PRO A 49 -15.25 34.97 51.16
CA PRO A 49 -14.30 34.32 52.06
C PRO A 49 -14.82 34.16 53.50
N SER A 50 -15.95 34.78 53.87
CA SER A 50 -16.58 34.72 55.20
C SER A 50 -17.49 33.50 55.42
N GLU A 51 -17.86 32.76 54.36
CA GLU A 51 -18.59 31.50 54.52
C GLU A 51 -17.62 30.35 54.82
N GLN A 52 -17.44 30.06 56.11
CA GLN A 52 -16.73 28.89 56.60
C GLN A 52 -17.58 27.63 56.57
N SER A 53 -18.29 27.37 55.46
CA SER A 53 -19.04 26.11 55.33
C SER A 53 -18.08 24.95 55.10
N ARG A 54 -18.09 23.92 55.97
CA ARG A 54 -17.29 22.69 55.86
C ARG A 54 -17.82 21.73 54.77
N GLU A 55 -18.87 22.09 54.05
CA GLU A 55 -19.55 21.27 53.06
C GLU A 55 -19.44 21.89 51.69
N LEU A 56 -18.87 21.17 50.71
CA LEU A 56 -18.79 21.53 49.32
C LEU A 56 -20.11 21.20 48.60
N HIS A 57 -20.90 22.21 48.28
CA HIS A 57 -22.05 22.05 47.39
C HIS A 57 -21.61 22.10 45.93
N LEU A 58 -21.53 20.93 45.29
CA LEU A 58 -21.13 20.83 43.86
C LEU A 58 -22.32 21.09 42.92
N LEU A 59 -23.55 20.99 43.41
CA LEU A 59 -24.78 21.10 42.63
C LEU A 59 -25.82 21.96 43.33
N PRO A 60 -26.55 22.83 42.59
CA PRO A 60 -27.51 23.80 43.19
C PRO A 60 -28.78 23.18 43.80
N THR A 61 -29.12 21.95 43.44
CA THR A 61 -30.43 21.37 43.75
C THR A 61 -30.44 20.01 44.44
N THR A 62 -29.29 19.42 44.69
CA THR A 62 -29.20 18.09 45.29
C THR A 62 -28.60 18.12 46.69
N ARG A 63 -29.19 17.34 47.61
CA ARG A 63 -28.63 17.03 48.95
C ARG A 63 -27.34 16.22 48.90
N TRP A 64 -26.70 16.11 47.73
CA TRP A 64 -25.44 15.42 47.54
C TRP A 64 -24.28 16.37 47.87
N THR A 65 -23.95 16.41 49.14
CA THR A 65 -22.68 16.98 49.64
C THR A 65 -21.59 15.93 49.46
N LEU A 66 -20.63 16.20 48.61
CA LEU A 66 -19.39 15.42 48.57
C LEU A 66 -18.59 15.83 49.83
N GLN A 67 -18.61 14.97 50.86
CA GLN A 67 -17.70 15.12 51.97
C GLN A 67 -16.29 14.69 51.49
N LEU A 68 -15.52 15.65 51.06
CA LEU A 68 -14.11 15.39 50.63
C LEU A 68 -13.23 14.90 51.79
N ASN A 69 -13.71 15.00 53.03
CA ASN A 69 -13.02 14.49 54.20
C ASN A 69 -12.62 13.01 54.13
N TRP A 70 -13.23 12.22 53.25
CA TRP A 70 -12.90 10.82 53.01
C TRP A 70 -11.63 10.61 52.20
N PHE A 71 -11.19 11.60 51.43
CA PHE A 71 -10.11 11.47 50.46
C PHE A 71 -8.83 12.25 50.85
N VAL A 72 -8.90 13.13 51.86
CA VAL A 72 -7.79 14.01 52.23
C VAL A 72 -7.35 13.72 53.67
N PRO A 73 -6.03 13.48 53.91
CA PRO A 73 -5.50 13.26 55.25
C PRO A 73 -5.83 14.42 56.19
N GLY A 74 -6.14 14.11 57.47
CA GLY A 74 -6.69 15.01 58.46
C GLY A 74 -5.90 16.29 58.80
N HIS A 75 -4.70 16.47 58.28
CA HIS A 75 -3.88 17.68 58.45
C HIS A 75 -4.20 18.82 57.46
N PHE A 76 -5.05 18.56 56.43
CA PHE A 76 -5.38 19.53 55.37
C PHE A 76 -6.87 19.87 55.37
N HIS A 77 -7.43 20.19 56.49
CA HIS A 77 -8.89 20.42 56.66
C HIS A 77 -9.37 21.82 56.19
N ASN A 78 -8.55 22.58 55.46
CA ASN A 78 -8.97 23.82 54.87
C ASN A 78 -9.63 23.54 53.47
N VAL A 79 -10.82 24.05 53.21
CA VAL A 79 -11.53 23.85 51.93
C VAL A 79 -10.67 24.22 50.69
N TRP A 80 -9.84 25.23 50.80
CA TRP A 80 -8.89 25.63 49.75
C TRP A 80 -7.87 24.55 49.39
N THR A 81 -7.26 23.98 50.43
CA THR A 81 -6.26 22.91 50.21
C THR A 81 -6.90 21.65 49.67
N MET A 82 -8.13 21.33 50.12
CA MET A 82 -8.90 20.19 49.61
C MET A 82 -9.27 20.34 48.14
N VAL A 83 -9.77 21.51 47.72
CA VAL A 83 -10.11 21.78 46.31
C VAL A 83 -8.87 21.80 45.43
N ALA A 84 -7.78 22.40 45.92
CA ALA A 84 -6.50 22.39 45.20
C ALA A 84 -5.97 20.96 44.99
N PHE A 85 -6.00 20.13 46.07
CA PHE A 85 -5.60 18.73 45.99
C PHE A 85 -6.49 17.92 45.04
N ALA A 86 -7.82 18.09 45.12
CA ALA A 86 -8.78 17.42 44.24
C ALA A 86 -8.55 17.79 42.77
N LEU A 87 -8.24 19.07 42.50
CA LEU A 87 -7.95 19.54 41.14
C LEU A 87 -6.66 18.92 40.60
N VAL A 88 -5.58 18.90 41.41
CA VAL A 88 -4.31 18.28 41.04
C VAL A 88 -4.47 16.78 40.85
N ALA A 89 -5.11 16.07 41.80
CA ALA A 89 -5.35 14.63 41.73
C ALA A 89 -6.20 14.27 40.49
N ALA A 90 -7.29 14.99 40.23
CA ALA A 90 -8.12 14.77 39.04
C ALA A 90 -7.34 15.02 37.73
N THR A 91 -6.44 16.01 37.74
CA THR A 91 -5.60 16.33 36.56
C THR A 91 -4.57 15.25 36.31
N VAL A 92 -3.90 14.76 37.36
CA VAL A 92 -2.92 13.66 37.25
C VAL A 92 -3.60 12.36 36.80
N LEU A 93 -4.71 11.99 37.45
CA LEU A 93 -5.49 10.80 37.05
C LEU A 93 -5.98 10.90 35.62
N LYS A 94 -6.52 12.07 35.22
CA LYS A 94 -6.90 12.31 33.83
C LYS A 94 -5.72 12.09 32.88
N GLY A 95 -4.52 12.64 33.21
CA GLY A 95 -3.32 12.46 32.39
C GLY A 95 -2.92 10.99 32.24
N ILE A 96 -3.01 10.23 33.32
CA ILE A 96 -2.72 8.78 33.30
C ILE A 96 -3.71 8.03 32.41
N PHE A 97 -5.01 8.25 32.58
CA PHE A 97 -6.04 7.58 31.77
C PHE A 97 -6.02 8.04 30.29
N ASP A 98 -5.70 9.30 30.03
CA ASP A 98 -5.57 9.82 28.66
C ASP A 98 -4.38 9.18 27.94
N TYR A 99 -3.23 9.10 28.61
CA TYR A 99 -2.07 8.37 28.11
C TYR A 99 -2.40 6.89 27.85
N LEU A 100 -2.97 6.21 28.85
CA LEU A 100 -3.31 4.79 28.75
C LEU A 100 -4.33 4.53 27.62
N GLY A 101 -5.40 5.31 27.57
CA GLY A 101 -6.43 5.17 26.55
C GLY A 101 -5.89 5.40 25.15
N THR A 102 -5.10 6.46 24.95
CA THR A 102 -4.46 6.76 23.67
C THR A 102 -3.47 5.68 23.26
N TYR A 103 -2.63 5.21 24.20
CA TYR A 103 -1.67 4.12 23.94
C TYR A 103 -2.37 2.83 23.50
N LEU A 104 -3.42 2.41 24.21
CA LEU A 104 -4.13 1.15 23.94
C LEU A 104 -4.85 1.16 22.58
N VAL A 105 -5.50 2.29 22.19
CA VAL A 105 -6.11 2.41 20.85
C VAL A 105 -5.06 2.37 19.76
N ASN A 106 -3.95 3.10 19.94
CA ASN A 106 -2.87 3.10 18.95
C ASN A 106 -2.22 1.71 18.84
N TYR A 107 -2.02 1.00 19.94
CA TYR A 107 -1.52 -0.38 19.93
C TYR A 107 -2.43 -1.30 19.10
N ALA A 108 -3.75 -1.24 19.36
CA ALA A 108 -4.73 -2.02 18.59
C ALA A 108 -4.77 -1.62 17.12
N GLY A 109 -4.72 -0.31 16.81
CA GLY A 109 -4.72 0.21 15.46
C GLY A 109 -3.48 -0.21 14.66
N PHE A 110 -2.28 -0.11 15.25
CA PHE A 110 -1.04 -0.53 14.60
C PHE A 110 -0.97 -2.06 14.42
N GLY A 111 -1.43 -2.83 15.40
CA GLY A 111 -1.51 -4.29 15.29
C GLY A 111 -2.42 -4.71 14.13
N MET A 112 -3.65 -4.19 14.09
CA MET A 112 -4.60 -4.44 13.01
C MET A 112 -4.01 -4.11 11.62
N ILE A 113 -3.33 -2.97 11.48
CA ILE A 113 -2.72 -2.57 10.20
C ILE A 113 -1.54 -3.45 9.82
N THR A 114 -0.76 -3.91 10.80
CA THR A 114 0.32 -4.85 10.54
C THR A 114 -0.21 -6.17 9.99
N ASP A 115 -1.30 -6.71 10.58
CA ASP A 115 -1.94 -7.92 10.09
C ASP A 115 -2.50 -7.73 8.67
N LEU A 116 -3.22 -6.63 8.43
CA LEU A 116 -3.78 -6.30 7.12
C LEU A 116 -2.67 -6.10 6.05
N ARG A 117 -1.55 -5.46 6.42
CA ARG A 117 -0.39 -5.27 5.53
C ARG A 117 0.26 -6.59 5.16
N ASN A 118 0.45 -7.47 6.14
CA ASN A 118 1.00 -8.80 5.91
C ASN A 118 0.09 -9.64 5.00
N GLU A 119 -1.22 -9.59 5.23
CA GLU A 119 -2.19 -10.31 4.39
C GLU A 119 -2.20 -9.76 2.96
N LEU A 120 -2.22 -8.43 2.78
CA LEU A 120 -2.19 -7.82 1.45
C LEU A 120 -0.88 -8.14 0.71
N TYR A 121 0.26 -8.11 1.39
CA TYR A 121 1.55 -8.47 0.80
C TYR A 121 1.58 -9.95 0.39
N ASN A 122 1.14 -10.85 1.26
CA ASN A 122 1.04 -12.28 0.96
C ASN A 122 0.07 -12.56 -0.20
N ALA A 123 -1.10 -11.89 -0.21
CA ALA A 123 -2.05 -12.00 -1.31
C ALA A 123 -1.42 -11.52 -2.62
N THR A 124 -0.71 -10.39 -2.61
CA THR A 124 -0.03 -9.84 -3.79
C THR A 124 1.00 -10.82 -4.36
N LEU A 125 1.85 -11.43 -3.51
CA LEU A 125 2.87 -12.38 -3.97
C LEU A 125 2.29 -13.67 -4.56
N ARG A 126 1.08 -14.05 -4.16
CA ARG A 126 0.40 -15.26 -4.67
C ARG A 126 -0.34 -15.03 -5.98
N ARG A 127 -0.49 -13.75 -6.41
CA ARG A 127 -1.19 -13.41 -7.66
C ARG A 127 -0.44 -13.90 -8.90
N SER A 128 -1.18 -14.19 -9.96
CA SER A 128 -0.63 -14.54 -11.27
C SER A 128 0.07 -13.36 -11.94
N VAL A 129 0.91 -13.63 -12.91
CA VAL A 129 1.56 -12.59 -13.74
C VAL A 129 0.51 -11.71 -14.46
N ALA A 130 -0.63 -12.30 -14.86
CA ALA A 130 -1.74 -11.59 -15.48
C ALA A 130 -2.29 -10.44 -14.59
N PHE A 131 -2.34 -10.65 -13.27
CA PHE A 131 -2.74 -9.62 -12.33
C PHE A 131 -1.82 -8.39 -12.39
N PHE A 132 -0.49 -8.59 -12.47
CA PHE A 132 0.49 -7.50 -12.53
C PHE A 132 0.50 -6.78 -13.89
N GLN A 133 0.03 -7.41 -14.96
CA GLN A 133 -0.15 -6.73 -16.25
C GLN A 133 -1.36 -5.78 -16.23
N LYS A 134 -2.42 -6.11 -15.47
CA LYS A 134 -3.62 -5.26 -15.31
C LYS A 134 -3.41 -4.11 -14.34
N HIS A 135 -2.58 -4.31 -13.32
CA HIS A 135 -2.34 -3.34 -12.25
C HIS A 135 -0.91 -2.81 -12.32
N THR A 136 -0.77 -1.51 -12.52
CA THR A 136 0.56 -0.89 -12.53
C THR A 136 1.23 -1.01 -11.16
N THR A 137 2.56 -1.14 -11.14
CA THR A 137 3.34 -1.20 -9.88
C THR A 137 3.06 0.02 -8.99
N GLY A 138 2.83 1.19 -9.58
CA GLY A 138 2.49 2.41 -8.85
C GLY A 138 1.16 2.31 -8.09
N THR A 139 0.13 1.69 -8.67
CA THR A 139 -1.17 1.50 -7.98
C THR A 139 -1.05 0.52 -6.82
N LEU A 140 -0.28 -0.55 -6.97
CA LEU A 140 -0.01 -1.53 -5.91
C LEU A 140 0.79 -0.90 -4.76
N LEU A 141 1.85 -0.16 -5.07
CA LEU A 141 2.63 0.56 -4.06
C LEU A 141 1.79 1.61 -3.33
N SER A 142 0.92 2.34 -4.05
CA SER A 142 0.00 3.30 -3.41
C SER A 142 -0.96 2.63 -2.44
N ALA A 143 -1.51 1.46 -2.79
CA ALA A 143 -2.38 0.71 -1.89
C ALA A 143 -1.64 0.20 -0.64
N LEU A 144 -0.42 -0.36 -0.83
CA LEU A 144 0.40 -0.90 0.26
C LEU A 144 0.97 0.16 1.21
N ILE A 145 1.20 1.39 0.73
CA ILE A 145 1.82 2.46 1.50
C ILE A 145 0.79 3.53 1.85
N ASN A 146 0.31 4.29 0.86
CA ASN A 146 -0.50 5.49 1.11
C ASN A 146 -1.90 5.17 1.62
N ASP A 147 -2.59 4.18 1.04
CA ASP A 147 -3.94 3.82 1.47
C ASP A 147 -3.94 3.11 2.82
N MET A 148 -2.91 2.26 3.07
CA MET A 148 -2.68 1.69 4.41
C MET A 148 -2.43 2.75 5.46
N GLU A 149 -1.62 3.79 5.17
CA GLU A 149 -1.34 4.88 6.10
C GLU A 149 -2.61 5.67 6.44
N ARG A 150 -3.48 5.93 5.46
CA ARG A 150 -4.78 6.60 5.70
C ARG A 150 -5.68 5.77 6.61
N VAL A 151 -5.76 4.46 6.40
CA VAL A 151 -6.54 3.55 7.25
C VAL A 151 -5.93 3.48 8.64
N GLN A 152 -4.59 3.39 8.74
CA GLN A 152 -3.86 3.40 10.01
C GLN A 152 -4.16 4.67 10.82
N TYR A 153 -4.02 5.85 10.23
CA TYR A 153 -4.29 7.12 10.87
C TYR A 153 -5.71 7.21 11.41
N ALA A 154 -6.70 6.74 10.63
CA ALA A 154 -8.09 6.76 11.06
C ALA A 154 -8.39 5.75 12.19
N MET A 155 -7.82 4.55 12.14
CA MET A 155 -8.09 3.48 13.12
C MET A 155 -7.25 3.59 14.40
N SER A 156 -6.22 4.43 14.40
CA SER A 156 -5.41 4.73 15.57
C SER A 156 -5.74 6.13 16.12
N THR A 157 -5.13 7.17 15.56
CA THR A 157 -5.17 8.54 16.09
C THR A 157 -6.59 9.13 16.07
N VAL A 158 -7.29 9.03 14.91
CA VAL A 158 -8.63 9.63 14.76
C VAL A 158 -9.65 8.92 15.64
N LEU A 159 -9.55 7.59 15.76
CA LEU A 159 -10.45 6.81 16.62
C LEU A 159 -10.22 7.13 18.11
N ALA A 160 -8.97 7.27 18.55
CA ALA A 160 -8.64 7.66 19.93
C ALA A 160 -9.24 9.02 20.28
N GLU A 161 -8.99 10.04 19.43
CA GLU A 161 -9.56 11.37 19.61
C GLU A 161 -11.09 11.38 19.56
N PHE A 162 -11.68 10.61 18.65
CA PHE A 162 -13.13 10.50 18.51
C PHE A 162 -13.75 9.95 19.80
N LEU A 163 -13.23 8.85 20.34
CA LEU A 163 -13.72 8.28 21.60
C LEU A 163 -13.60 9.26 22.75
N GLN A 164 -12.45 9.91 22.89
CA GLN A 164 -12.23 10.94 23.91
C GLN A 164 -13.24 12.07 23.79
N GLN A 165 -13.45 12.60 22.59
CA GLN A 165 -14.37 13.72 22.36
C GLN A 165 -15.85 13.33 22.56
N VAL A 166 -16.23 12.09 22.25
CA VAL A 166 -17.57 11.57 22.52
C VAL A 166 -17.85 11.58 24.02
N PHE A 167 -16.96 11.00 24.84
CA PHE A 167 -17.16 10.98 26.28
C PHE A 167 -17.05 12.37 26.90
N THR A 168 -16.13 13.20 26.46
CA THR A 168 -16.03 14.60 26.90
C THR A 168 -17.34 15.34 26.59
N LEU A 169 -17.92 15.18 25.39
CA LEU A 169 -19.20 15.79 25.03
C LEU A 169 -20.32 15.31 25.93
N ILE A 170 -20.47 13.99 26.14
CA ILE A 170 -21.53 13.40 26.94
C ILE A 170 -21.46 13.92 28.38
N PHE A 171 -20.30 13.82 29.03
CA PHE A 171 -20.15 14.22 30.43
C PHE A 171 -20.22 15.74 30.61
N THR A 172 -19.63 16.52 29.68
CA THR A 172 -19.75 18.00 29.73
C THR A 172 -21.19 18.44 29.49
N ALA A 173 -21.92 17.82 28.56
CA ALA A 173 -23.35 18.11 28.36
C ALA A 173 -24.18 17.77 29.62
N CYS A 174 -23.87 16.68 30.31
CA CYS A 174 -24.49 16.31 31.58
C CYS A 174 -24.25 17.41 32.63
N VAL A 175 -22.99 17.89 32.77
CA VAL A 175 -22.65 19.01 33.68
C VAL A 175 -23.44 20.27 33.33
N VAL A 176 -23.51 20.62 32.04
CA VAL A 176 -24.28 21.81 31.58
C VAL A 176 -25.78 21.71 31.95
N VAL A 177 -26.38 20.53 31.79
CA VAL A 177 -27.77 20.31 32.19
C VAL A 177 -27.94 20.34 33.71
N LEU A 178 -27.03 19.73 34.45
CA LEU A 178 -27.07 19.69 35.92
C LEU A 178 -26.89 21.09 36.56
N LEU A 179 -25.91 21.87 36.04
CA LEU A 179 -25.66 23.22 36.55
C LEU A 179 -26.67 24.25 36.03
N GLY A 180 -27.03 24.18 34.75
CA GLY A 180 -27.85 25.19 34.08
C GLY A 180 -29.35 25.04 34.33
N GLY A 181 -29.85 23.85 34.71
CA GLY A 181 -31.28 23.60 34.88
C GLY A 181 -32.11 24.13 33.70
N ARG A 182 -33.02 25.06 33.97
CA ARG A 182 -33.87 25.69 32.92
C ARG A 182 -33.08 26.55 31.93
N LEU A 183 -31.95 27.15 32.32
CA LEU A 183 -31.10 27.96 31.44
C LEU A 183 -30.43 27.09 30.36
N ALA A 184 -30.20 25.80 30.61
CA ALA A 184 -29.61 24.89 29.62
C ALA A 184 -30.49 24.78 28.36
N TRP A 185 -31.82 24.95 28.46
CA TRP A 185 -32.73 24.93 27.31
C TRP A 185 -32.48 26.06 26.31
N VAL A 186 -31.89 27.18 26.75
CA VAL A 186 -31.50 28.28 25.86
C VAL A 186 -30.47 27.78 24.82
N LEU A 187 -29.56 26.87 25.21
CA LEU A 187 -28.58 26.32 24.31
C LEU A 187 -29.20 25.45 23.21
N VAL A 188 -30.31 24.76 23.52
CA VAL A 188 -31.05 23.95 22.54
C VAL A 188 -31.53 24.81 21.36
N LEU A 189 -31.88 26.07 21.62
CA LEU A 189 -32.26 27.02 20.57
C LEU A 189 -31.13 27.30 19.57
N PHE A 190 -29.86 27.26 20.00
CA PHE A 190 -28.70 27.52 19.15
C PHE A 190 -28.27 26.29 18.33
N ILE A 191 -28.62 25.07 18.75
CA ILE A 191 -28.23 23.82 18.06
C ILE A 191 -28.58 23.86 16.56
N PRO A 192 -29.79 24.20 16.10
CA PRO A 192 -30.11 24.18 14.67
C PRO A 192 -29.28 25.19 13.86
N PHE A 193 -28.97 26.37 14.45
CA PHE A 193 -28.12 27.37 13.79
C PHE A 193 -26.68 26.88 13.63
N VAL A 194 -26.12 26.31 14.68
CA VAL A 194 -24.77 25.71 14.67
C VAL A 194 -24.69 24.57 13.65
N LEU A 195 -25.65 23.62 13.69
CA LEU A 195 -25.66 22.49 12.77
C LEU A 195 -25.85 22.92 11.31
N SER A 196 -26.70 23.92 11.05
CA SER A 196 -26.88 24.46 9.69
C SER A 196 -25.60 25.10 9.17
N SER A 197 -24.90 25.88 10.01
CA SER A 197 -23.65 26.54 9.66
C SER A 197 -22.53 25.52 9.41
N VAL A 198 -22.39 24.54 10.29
CA VAL A 198 -21.39 23.45 10.14
C VAL A 198 -21.63 22.68 8.83
N ARG A 199 -22.89 22.34 8.50
CA ARG A 199 -23.25 21.64 7.27
C ARG A 199 -22.92 22.46 6.02
N ARG A 200 -23.28 23.76 5.99
CA ARG A 200 -23.03 24.64 4.83
C ARG A 200 -21.54 24.86 4.60
N ILE A 201 -20.80 25.19 5.66
CA ILE A 201 -19.34 25.40 5.59
C ILE A 201 -18.65 24.10 5.22
N GLY A 202 -19.01 22.99 5.86
CA GLY A 202 -18.43 21.67 5.58
C GLY A 202 -18.60 21.25 4.12
N LYS A 203 -19.78 21.48 3.51
CA LYS A 203 -20.02 21.23 2.08
C LYS A 203 -19.10 22.09 1.20
N ARG A 204 -18.90 23.37 1.52
CA ARG A 204 -18.04 24.29 0.77
C ARG A 204 -16.56 23.90 0.90
N VAL A 205 -16.10 23.59 2.10
CA VAL A 205 -14.73 23.12 2.37
C VAL A 205 -14.47 21.84 1.58
N ARG A 206 -15.36 20.84 1.67
CA ARG A 206 -15.22 19.57 0.93
C ARG A 206 -15.07 19.79 -0.57
N THR A 207 -15.87 20.67 -1.17
CA THR A 207 -15.83 20.95 -2.61
C THR A 207 -14.52 21.64 -3.02
N THR A 208 -14.04 22.59 -2.21
CA THR A 208 -12.78 23.31 -2.50
C THR A 208 -11.56 22.45 -2.26
N THR A 209 -11.56 21.60 -1.22
CA THR A 209 -10.46 20.66 -0.95
C THR A 209 -10.33 19.63 -2.07
N ARG A 210 -11.46 19.10 -2.60
CA ARG A 210 -11.41 18.19 -3.75
C ARG A 210 -10.74 18.83 -4.96
N LYS A 211 -11.08 20.08 -5.28
CA LYS A 211 -10.40 20.83 -6.36
C LYS A 211 -8.90 21.04 -6.09
N GLY A 212 -8.50 21.18 -4.84
CA GLY A 212 -7.09 21.21 -4.45
C GLY A 212 -6.38 19.89 -4.72
N GLN A 213 -7.01 18.77 -4.38
CA GLN A 213 -6.47 17.42 -4.67
C GLN A 213 -6.31 17.16 -6.18
N ASP A 214 -7.30 17.59 -7.00
CA ASP A 214 -7.20 17.46 -8.46
C ASP A 214 -5.98 18.23 -9.00
N LYS A 215 -5.66 19.42 -8.42
CA LYS A 215 -4.48 20.21 -8.81
C LYS A 215 -3.17 19.65 -8.27
N LEU A 216 -3.20 18.96 -7.14
CA LEU A 216 -2.04 18.22 -6.63
C LEU A 216 -1.70 17.04 -7.54
N ALA A 217 -2.71 16.29 -7.99
CA ALA A 217 -2.52 15.20 -8.95
C ALA A 217 -1.90 15.70 -10.28
N GLU A 218 -2.31 16.89 -10.78
CA GLU A 218 -1.70 17.52 -11.95
C GLU A 218 -0.19 17.77 -11.75
N ILE A 219 0.22 18.26 -10.58
CA ILE A 219 1.64 18.47 -10.24
C ILE A 219 2.39 17.14 -10.16
N GLN A 220 1.81 16.13 -9.53
CA GLN A 220 2.42 14.80 -9.42
C GLN A 220 2.68 14.20 -10.81
N ASN A 221 1.74 14.35 -11.75
CA ASN A 221 1.91 13.89 -13.11
C ASN A 221 3.06 14.63 -13.83
N ILE A 222 3.13 15.96 -13.70
CA ILE A 222 4.23 16.77 -14.29
C ILE A 222 5.57 16.31 -13.72
N LEU A 223 5.66 16.12 -12.41
CA LEU A 223 6.90 15.66 -11.75
C LEU A 223 7.30 14.27 -12.25
N HIS A 224 6.33 13.35 -12.35
CA HIS A 224 6.58 11.99 -12.82
C HIS A 224 7.11 11.99 -14.26
N GLU A 225 6.47 12.72 -15.16
CA GLU A 225 6.93 12.88 -16.56
C GLU A 225 8.35 13.46 -16.62
N THR A 226 8.57 14.58 -15.93
CA THR A 226 9.86 15.31 -16.00
C THR A 226 11.01 14.49 -15.40
N ILE A 227 10.79 13.84 -14.26
CA ILE A 227 11.83 13.02 -13.61
C ILE A 227 12.13 11.76 -14.41
N THR A 228 11.11 11.06 -14.91
CA THR A 228 11.28 9.88 -15.74
C THR A 228 11.96 10.23 -17.05
N GLY A 229 11.59 11.36 -17.66
CA GLY A 229 12.14 11.87 -18.91
C GLY A 229 13.35 12.81 -18.76
N VAL A 230 14.02 12.87 -17.60
CA VAL A 230 15.06 13.86 -17.32
C VAL A 230 16.21 13.87 -18.35
N ARG A 231 16.57 12.71 -18.89
CA ARG A 231 17.57 12.62 -19.96
C ARG A 231 17.15 13.36 -21.22
N ILE A 232 15.87 13.29 -21.58
CA ILE A 232 15.31 13.98 -22.75
C ILE A 232 15.27 15.49 -22.47
N VAL A 233 14.81 15.89 -21.27
CA VAL A 233 14.80 17.30 -20.85
C VAL A 233 16.20 17.91 -20.95
N LYS A 234 17.23 17.17 -20.52
CA LYS A 234 18.63 17.57 -20.59
C LYS A 234 19.15 17.60 -22.03
N ALA A 235 18.87 16.56 -22.81
CA ALA A 235 19.34 16.46 -24.19
C ALA A 235 18.80 17.57 -25.09
N PHE A 236 17.58 18.04 -24.83
CA PHE A 236 16.94 19.11 -25.59
C PHE A 236 17.01 20.48 -24.90
N SER A 237 17.73 20.61 -23.75
CA SER A 237 17.87 21.86 -22.97
C SER A 237 16.52 22.53 -22.61
N MET A 238 15.51 21.72 -22.27
CA MET A 238 14.14 22.19 -22.03
C MET A 238 13.83 22.53 -20.57
N GLU A 239 14.85 22.68 -19.70
CA GLU A 239 14.68 22.94 -18.26
C GLU A 239 13.85 24.21 -17.98
N ALA A 240 14.06 25.24 -18.76
CA ALA A 240 13.33 26.51 -18.59
C ALA A 240 11.83 26.36 -18.88
N TRP A 241 11.48 25.56 -19.90
CA TRP A 241 10.10 25.26 -20.28
C TRP A 241 9.40 24.42 -19.22
N GLU A 242 10.04 23.33 -18.75
CA GLU A 242 9.49 22.47 -17.69
C GLU A 242 9.35 23.24 -16.38
N THR A 243 10.32 24.09 -16.04
CA THR A 243 10.22 24.97 -14.85
C THR A 243 9.03 25.93 -14.95
N LYS A 244 8.75 26.50 -16.14
CA LYS A 244 7.59 27.35 -16.36
C LYS A 244 6.29 26.57 -16.20
N ARG A 245 6.19 25.39 -16.83
CA ARG A 245 5.04 24.46 -16.76
C ARG A 245 4.72 24.10 -15.31
N PHE A 246 5.75 23.70 -14.55
CA PHE A 246 5.61 23.37 -13.13
C PHE A 246 5.18 24.59 -12.29
N ARG A 247 5.78 25.76 -12.50
CA ARG A 247 5.44 27.00 -11.80
C ARG A 247 3.98 27.42 -12.02
N GLU A 248 3.46 27.25 -13.22
CA GLU A 248 2.07 27.55 -13.53
C GLU A 248 1.11 26.57 -12.81
N ALA A 249 1.42 25.27 -12.80
CA ALA A 249 0.66 24.27 -12.05
C ALA A 249 0.69 24.54 -10.56
N ALA A 250 1.87 24.87 -9.99
CA ALA A 250 2.03 25.24 -8.59
C ALA A 250 1.19 26.48 -8.20
N LYS A 251 1.13 27.51 -9.08
CA LYS A 251 0.25 28.66 -8.87
C LYS A 251 -1.24 28.28 -8.87
N ARG A 252 -1.65 27.32 -9.73
CA ARG A 252 -3.04 26.81 -9.74
C ARG A 252 -3.37 26.07 -8.43
N LEU A 253 -2.46 25.21 -7.96
CA LEU A 253 -2.58 24.52 -6.67
C LEU A 253 -2.66 25.51 -5.52
N PHE A 254 -1.75 26.49 -5.47
CA PHE A 254 -1.75 27.55 -4.44
C PHE A 254 -3.10 28.25 -4.34
N ARG A 255 -3.68 28.68 -5.49
CA ARG A 255 -5.00 29.34 -5.50
C ARG A 255 -6.14 28.41 -5.06
N ALA A 256 -6.07 27.12 -5.41
CA ALA A 256 -7.06 26.13 -4.99
C ALA A 256 -6.98 25.89 -3.47
N ASN A 257 -5.77 25.72 -2.93
CA ASN A 257 -5.55 25.55 -1.50
C ASN A 257 -5.96 26.79 -0.71
N LEU A 258 -5.62 27.99 -1.19
CA LEU A 258 -6.02 29.25 -0.53
C LEU A 258 -7.56 29.39 -0.46
N ARG A 259 -8.29 28.98 -1.50
CA ARG A 259 -9.76 28.95 -1.48
C ARG A 259 -10.30 27.95 -0.45
N SER A 260 -9.65 26.79 -0.32
CA SER A 260 -10.03 25.78 0.68
C SER A 260 -9.78 26.30 2.11
N VAL A 261 -8.61 26.86 2.35
CA VAL A 261 -8.25 27.46 3.65
C VAL A 261 -9.19 28.62 3.99
N SER A 262 -9.45 29.53 3.02
CA SER A 262 -10.41 30.64 3.22
C SER A 262 -11.81 30.16 3.56
N ALA A 263 -12.28 29.09 2.90
CA ALA A 263 -13.59 28.51 3.21
C ALA A 263 -13.63 27.87 4.62
N ALA A 264 -12.53 27.26 5.06
CA ALA A 264 -12.42 26.68 6.39
C ALA A 264 -12.26 27.76 7.47
N ALA A 265 -11.48 28.81 7.19
CA ALA A 265 -11.18 29.90 8.13
C ALA A 265 -12.42 30.69 8.58
N VAL A 266 -13.46 30.77 7.74
CA VAL A 266 -14.74 31.42 8.11
C VAL A 266 -15.46 30.66 9.23
N SER A 267 -15.18 29.37 9.43
CA SER A 267 -15.85 28.54 10.43
C SER A 267 -15.63 29.06 11.86
N SER A 268 -14.38 29.35 12.23
CA SER A 268 -14.05 29.76 13.62
C SER A 268 -14.70 31.09 14.00
N PRO A 269 -14.52 32.21 13.26
CA PRO A 269 -15.14 33.48 13.61
C PRO A 269 -16.68 33.42 13.68
N LEU A 270 -17.30 32.63 12.77
CA LEU A 270 -18.77 32.51 12.80
C LEU A 270 -19.24 31.76 14.06
N MET A 271 -18.52 30.73 14.48
CA MET A 271 -18.83 30.02 15.72
C MET A 271 -18.53 30.86 16.96
N ASP A 272 -17.48 31.67 16.94
CA ASP A 272 -17.15 32.61 18.03
C ASP A 272 -18.27 33.67 18.21
N ILE A 273 -18.83 34.17 17.09
CA ILE A 273 -19.99 35.09 17.13
C ILE A 273 -21.22 34.41 17.74
N PHE A 274 -21.57 33.19 17.31
CA PHE A 274 -22.68 32.44 17.90
C PHE A 274 -22.46 32.15 19.39
N GLY A 275 -21.22 31.79 19.76
CA GLY A 275 -20.81 31.60 21.14
C GLY A 275 -20.98 32.88 21.98
N ALA A 276 -20.48 34.02 21.46
CA ALA A 276 -20.62 35.31 22.12
C ALA A 276 -22.11 35.75 22.32
N ILE A 277 -22.93 35.56 21.28
CA ILE A 277 -24.38 35.86 21.38
C ILE A 277 -25.07 34.95 22.42
N ALA A 278 -24.74 33.64 22.39
CA ALA A 278 -25.32 32.70 23.37
C ALA A 278 -24.91 33.07 24.79
N ILE A 279 -23.66 33.44 25.03
CA ILE A 279 -23.17 33.86 26.35
C ILE A 279 -23.76 35.16 26.78
N ALA A 280 -23.85 36.17 25.90
CA ALA A 280 -24.51 37.44 26.23
C ALA A 280 -25.96 37.20 26.67
N LEU A 281 -26.68 36.34 25.96
CA LEU A 281 -28.06 35.96 26.33
C LEU A 281 -28.11 35.24 27.68
N LEU A 282 -27.17 34.28 27.91
CA LEU A 282 -27.08 33.56 29.17
C LEU A 282 -26.72 34.50 30.35
N ILE A 283 -25.86 35.50 30.14
CA ILE A 283 -25.54 36.49 31.18
C ILE A 283 -26.76 37.33 31.53
N LEU A 284 -27.52 37.79 30.51
CA LEU A 284 -28.74 38.59 30.75
C LEU A 284 -29.81 37.81 31.51
N LEU A 285 -30.04 36.55 31.11
CA LEU A 285 -30.99 35.69 31.79
C LEU A 285 -30.47 35.20 33.15
N GLY A 286 -29.20 34.90 33.26
CA GLY A 286 -28.55 34.41 34.48
C GLY A 286 -28.56 35.42 35.60
N ARG A 287 -28.50 36.72 35.28
CA ARG A 287 -28.64 37.81 36.26
C ARG A 287 -29.91 37.69 37.09
N GLU A 288 -31.03 37.37 36.46
CA GLU A 288 -32.29 37.22 37.18
C GLU A 288 -32.31 35.96 38.09
N TYR A 289 -31.66 34.88 37.63
CA TYR A 289 -31.54 33.65 38.45
C TYR A 289 -30.63 33.85 39.67
N ILE A 290 -29.55 34.66 39.53
CA ILE A 290 -28.65 35.00 40.65
C ILE A 290 -29.43 35.90 41.66
N LYS A 291 -30.16 36.93 41.18
CA LYS A 291 -30.97 37.80 42.05
C LYS A 291 -32.00 37.06 42.86
N HIS A 292 -32.60 36.00 42.32
CA HIS A 292 -33.60 35.20 43.01
C HIS A 292 -32.96 34.08 43.88
N GLY A 293 -31.61 34.05 44.01
CA GLY A 293 -30.91 33.10 44.85
C GLY A 293 -30.95 31.65 44.34
N ILE A 294 -31.29 31.46 43.04
CA ILE A 294 -31.35 30.11 42.43
C ILE A 294 -29.95 29.61 42.09
N PHE A 295 -29.05 30.50 41.70
CA PHE A 295 -27.63 30.21 41.41
C PHE A 295 -26.74 31.04 42.32
N THR A 296 -25.60 30.42 42.72
CA THR A 296 -24.47 31.18 43.22
C THR A 296 -23.65 31.73 42.04
N GLU A 297 -22.85 32.76 42.29
CA GLU A 297 -22.01 33.39 41.25
C GLU A 297 -20.99 32.39 40.68
N GLY A 298 -20.41 31.55 41.53
CA GLY A 298 -19.47 30.51 41.11
C GLY A 298 -20.09 29.39 40.30
N ILE A 299 -21.32 28.93 40.68
CA ILE A 299 -22.05 27.93 39.90
C ILE A 299 -22.41 28.49 38.51
N PHE A 300 -22.79 29.75 38.41
CA PHE A 300 -23.09 30.39 37.14
C PHE A 300 -21.85 30.48 36.26
N LEU A 301 -20.69 30.84 36.83
CA LEU A 301 -19.43 30.86 36.10
C LEU A 301 -19.01 29.46 35.63
N ALA A 302 -19.15 28.44 36.48
CA ALA A 302 -18.87 27.05 36.11
C ALA A 302 -19.78 26.58 34.95
N PHE A 303 -21.06 27.00 34.95
CA PHE A 303 -21.98 26.74 33.86
C PHE A 303 -21.51 27.37 32.55
N ILE A 304 -21.13 28.67 32.55
CA ILE A 304 -20.63 29.36 31.35
C ILE A 304 -19.37 28.67 30.82
N VAL A 305 -18.41 28.37 31.68
CA VAL A 305 -17.18 27.66 31.29
C VAL A 305 -17.47 26.28 30.68
N SER A 306 -18.47 25.56 31.27
CA SER A 306 -18.89 24.26 30.75
C SER A 306 -19.52 24.38 29.35
N VAL A 307 -20.30 25.44 29.09
CA VAL A 307 -20.86 25.75 27.76
C VAL A 307 -19.75 26.00 26.73
N PHE A 308 -18.74 26.77 27.09
CA PHE A 308 -17.55 26.97 26.22
C PHE A 308 -16.85 25.66 25.90
N LYS A 309 -16.72 24.78 26.88
CA LYS A 309 -16.05 23.48 26.71
C LYS A 309 -16.78 22.57 25.72
N LEU A 310 -18.12 22.68 25.56
CA LEU A 310 -18.90 21.93 24.58
C LEU A 310 -18.53 22.27 23.12
N TYR A 311 -17.95 23.43 22.86
CA TYR A 311 -17.64 23.87 21.51
C TYR A 311 -16.56 23.00 20.83
N GLU A 312 -15.53 22.60 21.58
CA GLU A 312 -14.38 21.86 21.03
C GLU A 312 -14.77 20.50 20.44
N PRO A 313 -15.51 19.61 21.15
CA PRO A 313 -16.00 18.35 20.57
C PRO A 313 -16.81 18.54 19.30
N VAL A 314 -17.75 19.51 19.30
CA VAL A 314 -18.62 19.77 18.14
C VAL A 314 -17.82 20.13 16.89
N ARG A 315 -16.80 20.96 17.05
CA ARG A 315 -15.89 21.34 15.95
C ARG A 315 -15.11 20.15 15.40
N LYS A 316 -14.62 19.26 16.28
CA LYS A 316 -13.82 18.08 15.89
C LYS A 316 -14.65 17.01 15.16
N PHE A 317 -15.95 16.86 15.45
CA PHE A 317 -16.79 15.85 14.79
C PHE A 317 -16.86 16.00 13.27
N ALA A 318 -16.79 17.21 12.74
CA ALA A 318 -16.75 17.44 11.28
C ALA A 318 -15.45 16.91 10.66
N GLN A 319 -14.31 17.05 11.35
CA GLN A 319 -13.02 16.54 10.92
C GLN A 319 -12.98 15.01 10.98
N PHE A 320 -13.50 14.40 12.03
CA PHE A 320 -13.59 12.94 12.17
C PHE A 320 -14.36 12.30 11.03
N ASN A 321 -15.53 12.84 10.67
CA ASN A 321 -16.29 12.33 9.54
C ASN A 321 -15.50 12.35 8.23
N ASN A 322 -14.74 13.41 7.97
CA ASN A 322 -13.89 13.51 6.79
C ASN A 322 -12.77 12.46 6.79
N ASN A 323 -12.08 12.30 7.91
CA ASN A 323 -10.99 11.33 8.06
C ASN A 323 -11.50 9.88 7.92
N PHE A 324 -12.64 9.55 8.52
CA PHE A 324 -13.26 8.23 8.35
C PHE A 324 -13.71 7.97 6.91
N GLN A 325 -14.25 8.97 6.20
CA GLN A 325 -14.62 8.81 4.79
C GLN A 325 -13.39 8.58 3.89
N GLN A 326 -12.28 9.25 4.17
CA GLN A 326 -11.02 9.01 3.46
C GLN A 326 -10.50 7.59 3.73
N ALA A 327 -10.52 7.13 4.98
CA ALA A 327 -10.11 5.78 5.34
C ALA A 327 -11.01 4.70 4.72
N LEU A 328 -12.33 4.93 4.67
CA LEU A 328 -13.26 4.02 4.00
C LEU A 328 -13.00 3.94 2.50
N GLY A 329 -12.67 5.07 1.85
CA GLY A 329 -12.26 5.09 0.45
C GLY A 329 -10.97 4.30 0.21
N ALA A 330 -9.94 4.54 1.03
CA ALA A 330 -8.69 3.82 1.00
C ALA A 330 -8.87 2.32 1.28
N SER A 331 -9.69 1.96 2.27
CA SER A 331 -9.98 0.54 2.57
C SER A 331 -10.70 -0.17 1.43
N SER A 332 -11.51 0.53 0.63
CA SER A 332 -12.13 -0.06 -0.55
C SER A 332 -11.07 -0.51 -1.56
N ALA A 333 -10.11 0.38 -1.88
CA ALA A 333 -9.02 0.03 -2.79
C ALA A 333 -8.21 -1.18 -2.28
N ILE A 334 -7.89 -1.22 -0.98
CA ILE A 334 -7.17 -2.34 -0.37
C ILE A 334 -7.97 -3.66 -0.51
N PHE A 335 -9.27 -3.63 -0.18
CA PHE A 335 -10.10 -4.83 -0.27
C PHE A 335 -10.40 -5.25 -1.72
N ASP A 336 -10.45 -4.31 -2.66
CA ASP A 336 -10.59 -4.62 -4.09
C ASP A 336 -9.37 -5.42 -4.59
N PHE A 337 -8.14 -5.12 -4.10
CA PHE A 337 -6.96 -5.93 -4.35
C PHE A 337 -6.99 -7.29 -3.66
N LEU A 338 -7.46 -7.37 -2.41
CA LEU A 338 -7.59 -8.64 -1.69
C LEU A 338 -8.62 -9.57 -2.33
N ASP A 339 -9.73 -9.00 -2.82
CA ASP A 339 -10.85 -9.73 -3.42
C ASP A 339 -10.68 -9.95 -4.94
N ALA A 340 -9.66 -9.36 -5.57
CA ALA A 340 -9.44 -9.52 -7.00
C ALA A 340 -9.35 -11.01 -7.38
N HIS A 341 -10.08 -11.40 -8.42
CA HIS A 341 -10.01 -12.75 -8.94
C HIS A 341 -8.71 -12.95 -9.70
N ASP A 342 -8.06 -14.07 -9.44
CA ASP A 342 -6.86 -14.47 -10.19
C ASP A 342 -7.27 -15.28 -11.41
N GLU A 343 -6.57 -15.07 -12.54
CA GLU A 343 -6.84 -15.84 -13.77
C GLU A 343 -6.26 -17.25 -13.69
N VAL A 344 -5.18 -17.43 -12.92
CA VAL A 344 -4.53 -18.74 -12.72
C VAL A 344 -4.84 -19.22 -11.30
N VAL A 345 -5.76 -20.14 -11.18
CA VAL A 345 -6.18 -20.73 -9.91
C VAL A 345 -5.75 -22.19 -9.85
N GLU A 346 -5.09 -22.57 -8.77
CA GLU A 346 -4.75 -23.99 -8.52
C GLU A 346 -6.03 -24.77 -8.18
N LYS A 347 -6.27 -25.86 -8.89
CA LYS A 347 -7.46 -26.70 -8.68
C LYS A 347 -7.36 -27.43 -7.33
N PRO A 348 -8.47 -27.61 -6.60
CA PRO A 348 -8.51 -28.51 -5.46
C PRO A 348 -8.11 -29.92 -5.90
N GLY A 349 -7.11 -30.51 -5.24
CA GLY A 349 -6.60 -31.83 -5.60
C GLY A 349 -5.54 -31.84 -6.71
N ALA A 350 -4.97 -30.68 -7.06
CA ALA A 350 -3.84 -30.59 -7.99
C ALA A 350 -2.69 -31.51 -7.55
N ILE A 351 -2.14 -32.26 -8.50
CA ILE A 351 -1.07 -33.24 -8.27
C ILE A 351 0.31 -32.60 -8.43
N ARG A 352 1.33 -33.21 -7.85
CA ARG A 352 2.72 -32.80 -8.10
C ARG A 352 3.18 -33.29 -9.45
N LEU A 353 3.92 -32.45 -10.20
CA LEU A 353 4.57 -32.87 -11.43
C LEU A 353 5.56 -34.01 -11.12
N PRO A 354 5.40 -35.21 -11.74
CA PRO A 354 6.39 -36.28 -11.63
C PRO A 354 7.73 -35.87 -12.29
N PRO A 355 8.82 -36.63 -12.08
CA PRO A 355 10.06 -36.42 -12.81
C PRO A 355 9.82 -36.41 -14.31
N PHE A 356 10.35 -35.41 -15.01
CA PHE A 356 10.14 -35.17 -16.45
C PHE A 356 10.80 -36.23 -17.32
N HIS A 357 10.01 -36.98 -18.15
CA HIS A 357 10.48 -38.11 -18.96
C HIS A 357 9.86 -38.25 -20.35
N GLN A 358 8.61 -37.84 -20.58
CA GLN A 358 7.90 -38.11 -21.84
C GLN A 358 7.94 -36.93 -22.81
N GLY A 359 7.91 -35.71 -22.31
CA GLY A 359 7.96 -34.52 -23.14
C GLY A 359 6.83 -33.51 -22.88
N ILE A 360 6.74 -32.55 -23.79
CA ILE A 360 5.81 -31.42 -23.70
C ILE A 360 4.94 -31.43 -24.96
N ARG A 361 3.61 -31.32 -24.80
CA ARG A 361 2.68 -31.31 -25.93
C ARG A 361 1.69 -30.14 -25.82
N PHE A 362 1.59 -29.36 -26.87
CA PHE A 362 0.54 -28.37 -27.08
C PHE A 362 -0.51 -28.99 -27.99
N GLU A 363 -1.75 -29.08 -27.54
CA GLU A 363 -2.86 -29.67 -28.27
C GLU A 363 -3.90 -28.58 -28.57
N HIS A 364 -3.92 -28.09 -29.82
CA HIS A 364 -4.85 -27.08 -30.29
C HIS A 364 -4.96 -25.89 -29.36
N VAL A 365 -3.81 -25.29 -28.99
CA VAL A 365 -3.72 -24.22 -28.00
C VAL A 365 -4.03 -22.88 -28.63
N TYR A 366 -5.01 -22.19 -28.04
CA TYR A 366 -5.36 -20.79 -28.32
C TYR A 366 -5.11 -19.96 -27.07
N PHE A 367 -4.68 -18.73 -27.27
CA PHE A 367 -4.48 -17.82 -26.16
C PHE A 367 -4.82 -16.37 -26.51
N SER A 368 -5.58 -15.72 -25.60
CA SER A 368 -5.96 -14.31 -25.69
C SER A 368 -5.63 -13.59 -24.38
N TYR A 369 -5.00 -12.41 -24.49
CA TYR A 369 -4.90 -11.51 -23.34
C TYR A 369 -6.25 -10.83 -23.09
N ARG A 370 -6.70 -10.85 -21.83
CA ARG A 370 -7.95 -10.21 -21.39
C ARG A 370 -7.66 -8.84 -20.78
N ASN A 371 -7.81 -7.77 -21.55
CA ASN A 371 -7.73 -6.40 -21.04
C ASN A 371 -9.13 -5.77 -21.03
N GLY A 372 -9.89 -5.95 -19.93
CA GLY A 372 -11.28 -5.47 -19.85
C GLY A 372 -12.18 -6.15 -20.88
N GLU A 373 -12.83 -5.37 -21.76
CA GLU A 373 -13.68 -5.88 -22.85
C GLU A 373 -12.90 -6.26 -24.13
N ASP A 374 -11.63 -5.83 -24.24
CA ASP A 374 -10.79 -6.16 -25.40
C ASP A 374 -10.14 -7.55 -25.21
N HIS A 375 -10.51 -8.46 -26.09
CA HIS A 375 -9.91 -9.79 -26.23
C HIS A 375 -8.96 -9.80 -27.43
N ARG A 376 -7.67 -9.62 -27.17
CA ARG A 376 -6.66 -9.73 -28.23
C ARG A 376 -6.15 -11.16 -28.27
N GLU A 377 -6.59 -11.92 -29.28
CA GLU A 377 -6.08 -13.25 -29.55
C GLU A 377 -4.65 -13.15 -30.10
N VAL A 378 -3.73 -13.95 -29.53
CA VAL A 378 -2.29 -13.88 -29.82
C VAL A 378 -1.74 -15.21 -30.30
N LEU A 379 -2.32 -16.34 -29.87
CA LEU A 379 -1.93 -17.67 -30.35
C LEU A 379 -3.18 -18.38 -30.91
N HIS A 380 -3.01 -18.98 -32.09
CA HIS A 380 -4.05 -19.62 -32.86
C HIS A 380 -3.64 -21.04 -33.22
N ASP A 381 -4.39 -22.03 -32.74
CA ASP A 381 -4.26 -23.43 -33.08
C ASP A 381 -2.81 -23.98 -33.03
N ILE A 382 -2.12 -23.70 -31.92
CA ILE A 382 -0.77 -24.21 -31.72
C ILE A 382 -0.82 -25.72 -31.45
N HIS A 383 -0.23 -26.49 -32.35
CA HIS A 383 0.02 -27.91 -32.20
C HIS A 383 1.53 -28.16 -32.25
N LEU A 384 2.10 -28.70 -31.15
CA LEU A 384 3.53 -28.90 -30.99
C LEU A 384 3.81 -30.03 -30.02
N GLU A 385 4.72 -30.92 -30.37
CA GLU A 385 5.25 -31.95 -29.49
C GLU A 385 6.78 -31.80 -29.38
N VAL A 386 7.31 -31.77 -28.14
CA VAL A 386 8.74 -31.60 -27.86
C VAL A 386 9.21 -32.74 -27.00
N THR A 387 10.25 -33.41 -27.45
CA THR A 387 10.85 -34.58 -26.78
C THR A 387 11.85 -34.15 -25.68
N PRO A 388 12.06 -34.99 -24.65
CA PRO A 388 13.07 -34.70 -23.64
C PRO A 388 14.48 -34.54 -24.22
N GLY A 389 15.18 -33.48 -23.80
CA GLY A 389 16.51 -33.14 -24.27
C GLY A 389 16.59 -32.39 -25.58
N GLU A 390 15.46 -32.11 -26.23
CA GLU A 390 15.36 -31.37 -27.48
C GLU A 390 15.57 -29.86 -27.27
N VAL A 391 16.36 -29.23 -28.15
CA VAL A 391 16.54 -27.77 -28.20
C VAL A 391 15.69 -27.18 -29.31
N VAL A 392 14.64 -26.47 -28.93
CA VAL A 392 13.66 -25.86 -29.84
C VAL A 392 13.90 -24.33 -29.90
N ALA A 393 14.28 -23.83 -31.08
CA ALA A 393 14.41 -22.40 -31.32
C ALA A 393 13.10 -21.84 -31.88
N ILE A 394 12.62 -20.72 -31.35
CA ILE A 394 11.41 -20.05 -31.78
C ILE A 394 11.81 -18.74 -32.46
N VAL A 395 11.48 -18.61 -33.75
CA VAL A 395 11.77 -17.43 -34.59
C VAL A 395 10.48 -16.82 -35.13
N GLY A 396 10.50 -15.54 -35.46
CA GLY A 396 9.34 -14.83 -36.01
C GLY A 396 9.47 -13.32 -35.82
N SER A 397 8.61 -12.55 -36.48
CA SER A 397 8.56 -11.10 -36.36
C SER A 397 8.20 -10.64 -34.93
N SER A 398 8.50 -9.38 -34.60
CA SER A 398 8.05 -8.80 -33.32
C SER A 398 6.52 -8.86 -33.22
N GLY A 399 6.01 -9.29 -32.07
CA GLY A 399 4.57 -9.45 -31.86
C GLY A 399 3.94 -10.73 -32.44
N SER A 400 4.73 -11.67 -33.00
CA SER A 400 4.21 -12.94 -33.53
C SER A 400 3.73 -13.95 -32.47
N GLY A 401 3.94 -13.69 -31.16
CA GLY A 401 3.48 -14.57 -30.07
C GLY A 401 4.56 -15.43 -29.40
N LYS A 402 5.84 -15.28 -29.76
CA LYS A 402 6.98 -16.08 -29.23
C LYS A 402 7.05 -16.10 -27.71
N THR A 403 7.13 -14.93 -27.10
CA THR A 403 7.19 -14.78 -25.63
C THR A 403 5.92 -15.30 -24.96
N THR A 404 4.76 -15.11 -25.59
CA THR A 404 3.49 -15.63 -25.09
C THR A 404 3.50 -17.16 -25.04
N LEU A 405 3.97 -17.80 -26.13
CA LEU A 405 4.05 -19.27 -26.20
C LEU A 405 4.88 -19.87 -25.05
N VAL A 406 6.08 -19.33 -24.82
CA VAL A 406 6.97 -19.85 -23.75
C VAL A 406 6.45 -19.51 -22.35
N HIS A 407 5.70 -18.42 -22.18
CA HIS A 407 5.10 -18.04 -20.89
C HIS A 407 3.94 -18.95 -20.46
N LEU A 408 3.35 -19.71 -21.37
CA LEU A 408 2.34 -20.74 -21.01
C LEU A 408 2.97 -21.91 -20.27
N LEU A 409 4.23 -22.26 -20.56
CA LEU A 409 4.93 -23.39 -19.93
C LEU A 409 5.01 -23.27 -18.38
N PRO A 410 5.47 -22.16 -17.78
CA PRO A 410 5.47 -21.97 -16.33
C PRO A 410 4.09 -21.61 -15.78
N ARG A 411 3.06 -21.72 -16.62
CA ARG A 411 1.67 -21.35 -16.27
C ARG A 411 1.62 -19.92 -15.66
N PHE A 412 2.20 -18.95 -16.36
CA PHE A 412 2.00 -17.53 -16.05
C PHE A 412 0.61 -17.08 -16.46
N PHE A 413 0.06 -17.76 -17.46
CA PHE A 413 -1.30 -17.64 -17.98
C PHE A 413 -1.86 -19.03 -18.25
N ASP A 414 -3.17 -19.21 -18.14
CA ASP A 414 -3.86 -20.40 -18.59
C ASP A 414 -4.29 -20.26 -20.05
N VAL A 415 -4.24 -21.36 -20.82
CA VAL A 415 -4.70 -21.38 -22.22
C VAL A 415 -6.19 -21.05 -22.30
N THR A 416 -6.59 -20.30 -23.35
CA THR A 416 -8.00 -19.95 -23.58
C THR A 416 -8.78 -21.17 -24.07
N HIS A 417 -8.23 -21.91 -25.03
CA HIS A 417 -8.75 -23.20 -25.54
C HIS A 417 -7.59 -24.16 -25.75
N GLY A 418 -7.91 -25.47 -25.86
CA GLY A 418 -6.93 -26.51 -26.00
C GLY A 418 -6.29 -26.93 -24.66
N ARG A 419 -5.15 -27.64 -24.77
CA ARG A 419 -4.43 -28.18 -23.61
C ARG A 419 -2.92 -28.05 -23.79
N LEU A 420 -2.23 -27.77 -22.69
CA LEU A 420 -0.77 -27.88 -22.59
C LEU A 420 -0.46 -29.03 -21.62
N LEU A 421 0.21 -30.05 -22.12
CA LEU A 421 0.53 -31.24 -21.37
C LEU A 421 2.05 -31.31 -21.13
N ILE A 422 2.44 -31.69 -19.92
CA ILE A 422 3.81 -32.07 -19.55
C ILE A 422 3.73 -33.51 -19.03
N ASP A 423 4.48 -34.42 -19.65
CA ASP A 423 4.40 -35.85 -19.37
C ASP A 423 2.96 -36.41 -19.37
N GLY A 424 2.14 -35.94 -20.32
CA GLY A 424 0.75 -36.35 -20.47
C GLY A 424 -0.21 -35.72 -19.46
N GLN A 425 0.26 -34.90 -18.52
CA GLN A 425 -0.56 -34.21 -17.52
C GLN A 425 -0.84 -32.78 -17.95
N ASP A 426 -2.10 -32.35 -17.90
CA ASP A 426 -2.47 -30.96 -18.16
C ASP A 426 -1.87 -30.04 -17.08
N VAL A 427 -1.18 -28.97 -17.49
CA VAL A 427 -0.54 -28.02 -16.56
C VAL A 427 -1.54 -27.39 -15.57
N ARG A 428 -2.83 -27.38 -15.91
CA ARG A 428 -3.93 -26.89 -15.04
C ARG A 428 -4.26 -27.84 -13.90
N ASP A 429 -3.87 -29.11 -14.00
CA ASP A 429 -4.09 -30.14 -12.97
C ASP A 429 -2.87 -30.31 -12.07
N LEU A 430 -1.78 -29.60 -12.36
CA LEU A 430 -0.55 -29.62 -11.58
C LEU A 430 -0.52 -28.51 -10.51
N THR A 431 0.13 -28.77 -9.38
CA THR A 431 0.45 -27.70 -8.43
C THR A 431 1.46 -26.74 -9.06
N VAL A 432 1.18 -25.45 -8.98
CA VAL A 432 2.01 -24.40 -9.59
C VAL A 432 3.46 -24.46 -9.09
N ALA A 433 3.65 -24.75 -7.81
CA ALA A 433 4.96 -24.86 -7.19
C ALA A 433 5.78 -26.02 -7.80
N SER A 434 5.17 -27.22 -8.01
CA SER A 434 5.87 -28.37 -8.61
C SER A 434 6.19 -28.15 -10.08
N LEU A 435 5.24 -27.57 -10.84
CA LEU A 435 5.46 -27.19 -12.24
C LEU A 435 6.66 -26.23 -12.38
N ARG A 436 6.63 -25.13 -11.64
CA ARG A 436 7.69 -24.11 -11.70
C ARG A 436 9.03 -24.57 -11.14
N SER A 437 9.05 -25.56 -10.24
CA SER A 437 10.31 -26.18 -9.81
C SER A 437 11.00 -26.94 -10.92
N GLY A 438 10.26 -27.52 -11.86
CA GLY A 438 10.77 -28.23 -13.04
C GLY A 438 11.17 -27.32 -14.22
N ILE A 439 11.01 -25.99 -14.12
CA ILE A 439 11.28 -25.04 -15.20
C ILE A 439 12.27 -23.97 -14.73
N ALA A 440 13.36 -23.77 -15.45
CA ALA A 440 14.26 -22.63 -15.27
C ALA A 440 14.04 -21.60 -16.38
N ILE A 441 14.20 -20.32 -16.07
CA ILE A 441 13.99 -19.22 -17.01
C ILE A 441 15.17 -18.26 -16.91
N VAL A 442 15.72 -17.89 -18.08
CA VAL A 442 16.66 -16.77 -18.24
C VAL A 442 15.99 -15.75 -19.14
N THR A 443 15.64 -14.60 -18.56
CA THR A 443 14.91 -13.53 -19.25
C THR A 443 15.87 -12.54 -19.92
N GLN A 444 15.36 -11.83 -20.94
CA GLN A 444 16.05 -10.74 -21.63
C GLN A 444 16.50 -9.66 -20.64
N ASP A 445 15.57 -9.14 -19.83
CA ASP A 445 15.88 -8.20 -18.75
C ASP A 445 16.28 -8.98 -17.51
N THR A 446 17.58 -8.96 -17.20
CA THR A 446 18.09 -9.61 -16.00
C THR A 446 17.77 -8.80 -14.76
N ILE A 447 16.87 -9.31 -13.93
CA ILE A 447 16.51 -8.70 -12.64
C ILE A 447 17.36 -9.30 -11.53
N LEU A 448 18.19 -8.46 -10.91
CA LEU A 448 18.94 -8.78 -9.70
C LEU A 448 18.41 -7.97 -8.53
N PHE A 449 18.32 -8.61 -7.37
CA PHE A 449 17.85 -7.97 -6.13
C PHE A 449 19.00 -7.23 -5.46
N ASN A 450 18.67 -6.18 -4.71
CA ASN A 450 19.64 -5.44 -3.91
C ASN A 450 20.10 -6.27 -2.70
N ASP A 451 20.93 -7.25 -2.99
CA ASP A 451 21.47 -8.22 -2.04
C ASP A 451 22.89 -8.63 -2.51
N THR A 452 23.53 -9.55 -1.80
CA THR A 452 24.83 -10.08 -2.20
C THR A 452 24.77 -10.87 -3.51
N VAL A 453 25.91 -11.02 -4.19
CA VAL A 453 26.03 -11.90 -5.37
C VAL A 453 25.61 -13.32 -5.01
N ARG A 454 26.07 -13.83 -3.85
CA ARG A 454 25.72 -15.15 -3.32
C ARG A 454 24.21 -15.35 -3.23
N ASN A 455 23.50 -14.42 -2.58
CA ASN A 455 22.05 -14.50 -2.40
C ASN A 455 21.30 -14.36 -3.72
N ASN A 456 21.83 -13.61 -4.68
CA ASN A 456 21.26 -13.52 -6.02
C ASN A 456 21.39 -14.83 -6.81
N ILE A 457 22.50 -15.56 -6.69
CA ILE A 457 22.65 -16.88 -7.30
C ILE A 457 21.78 -17.92 -6.58
N ALA A 458 21.84 -17.94 -5.24
CA ALA A 458 21.09 -18.89 -4.39
C ALA A 458 19.62 -18.51 -4.18
N TYR A 459 19.06 -17.66 -5.02
CA TYR A 459 17.73 -17.09 -4.85
C TYR A 459 16.66 -18.14 -4.51
N GLY A 460 16.04 -17.98 -3.34
CA GLY A 460 15.06 -18.93 -2.81
C GLY A 460 15.64 -20.13 -2.07
N GLN A 461 16.96 -20.26 -1.94
CA GLN A 461 17.63 -21.37 -1.24
C GLN A 461 18.75 -20.89 -0.31
N PRO A 462 18.45 -20.10 0.73
CA PRO A 462 19.46 -19.46 1.58
C PRO A 462 20.30 -20.45 2.42
N THR A 463 19.86 -21.70 2.54
CA THR A 463 20.56 -22.76 3.30
C THR A 463 21.49 -23.61 2.46
N LEU A 464 21.64 -23.31 1.15
CA LEU A 464 22.55 -24.04 0.28
C LEU A 464 24.02 -23.87 0.69
N ALA A 465 24.76 -24.99 0.67
CA ALA A 465 26.19 -24.97 0.92
C ALA A 465 26.90 -24.05 -0.08
N ASN A 466 27.83 -23.23 0.39
CA ASN A 466 28.60 -22.27 -0.40
C ASN A 466 29.26 -22.89 -1.64
N GLY A 467 29.74 -24.13 -1.54
CA GLY A 467 30.38 -24.84 -2.65
C GLY A 467 29.48 -25.02 -3.87
N LYS A 468 28.14 -25.24 -3.69
CA LYS A 468 27.20 -25.37 -4.82
C LYS A 468 26.98 -24.05 -5.55
N VAL A 469 26.97 -22.94 -4.82
CA VAL A 469 26.86 -21.60 -5.43
C VAL A 469 28.10 -21.29 -6.27
N GLU A 470 29.30 -21.63 -5.77
CA GLU A 470 30.55 -21.43 -6.49
C GLU A 470 30.67 -22.34 -7.72
N GLU A 471 30.21 -23.59 -7.60
CA GLU A 471 30.17 -24.53 -8.73
C GLU A 471 29.25 -24.01 -9.85
N ALA A 472 28.06 -23.54 -9.50
CA ALA A 472 27.14 -22.94 -10.46
C ALA A 472 27.71 -21.67 -11.09
N ALA A 473 28.41 -20.84 -10.33
CA ALA A 473 29.08 -19.65 -10.83
C ALA A 473 30.23 -19.97 -11.79
N ARG A 474 31.01 -21.03 -11.52
CA ARG A 474 32.06 -21.52 -12.44
C ARG A 474 31.45 -22.03 -13.74
N ALA A 475 30.41 -22.84 -13.67
CA ALA A 475 29.71 -23.33 -14.84
C ALA A 475 29.09 -22.20 -15.70
N ALA A 476 28.71 -21.09 -15.06
CA ALA A 476 28.23 -19.87 -15.72
C ALA A 476 29.34 -18.90 -16.12
N LEU A 477 30.63 -19.27 -15.98
CA LEU A 477 31.81 -18.41 -16.24
C LEU A 477 31.71 -17.06 -15.47
N ALA A 478 31.15 -17.10 -14.28
CA ALA A 478 30.93 -15.93 -13.43
C ALA A 478 31.94 -15.85 -12.27
N HIS A 479 32.59 -16.95 -11.91
CA HIS A 479 33.45 -17.07 -10.73
C HIS A 479 34.57 -16.02 -10.69
N ASP A 480 35.28 -15.84 -11.78
CA ASP A 480 36.49 -15.01 -11.82
C ASP A 480 36.15 -13.53 -11.60
N PHE A 481 35.15 -13.00 -12.31
CA PHE A 481 34.77 -11.62 -12.09
C PHE A 481 34.15 -11.42 -10.69
N ILE A 482 33.41 -12.41 -10.14
CA ILE A 482 32.87 -12.32 -8.78
C ILE A 482 34.01 -12.24 -7.75
N GLN A 483 35.07 -13.03 -7.91
CA GLN A 483 36.23 -12.95 -7.03
C GLN A 483 37.00 -11.63 -7.12
N ALA A 484 36.98 -10.98 -8.28
CA ALA A 484 37.58 -9.66 -8.48
C ALA A 484 36.78 -8.51 -7.84
N LEU A 485 35.53 -8.76 -7.40
CA LEU A 485 34.76 -7.77 -6.67
C LEU A 485 35.31 -7.54 -5.25
N PRO A 486 35.15 -6.36 -4.65
CA PRO A 486 35.76 -5.99 -3.37
C PRO A 486 35.53 -6.99 -2.22
N ASN A 487 34.35 -7.62 -2.15
CA ASN A 487 33.99 -8.62 -1.14
C ASN A 487 33.64 -9.99 -1.78
N GLY A 488 34.08 -10.25 -3.01
CA GLY A 488 33.77 -11.49 -3.72
C GLY A 488 32.26 -11.76 -3.78
N TYR A 489 31.86 -12.98 -3.40
CA TYR A 489 30.45 -13.40 -3.36
C TYR A 489 29.58 -12.62 -2.40
N ASP A 490 30.15 -11.98 -1.39
CA ASP A 490 29.41 -11.20 -0.39
C ASP A 490 29.31 -9.71 -0.75
N THR A 491 29.71 -9.35 -1.97
CA THR A 491 29.55 -8.00 -2.50
C THR A 491 28.07 -7.68 -2.73
N LEU A 492 27.62 -6.54 -2.19
CA LEU A 492 26.29 -5.95 -2.45
C LEU A 492 26.26 -5.31 -3.83
N ILE A 493 25.37 -5.77 -4.71
CA ILE A 493 25.32 -5.35 -6.11
C ILE A 493 24.44 -4.12 -6.39
N GLY A 494 23.73 -3.60 -5.37
CA GLY A 494 22.87 -2.43 -5.49
C GLY A 494 21.55 -2.71 -6.22
N GLU A 495 20.74 -1.67 -6.39
CA GLU A 495 19.45 -1.78 -7.08
C GLU A 495 19.65 -2.26 -8.53
N ARG A 496 18.91 -3.30 -8.93
CA ARG A 496 18.96 -3.92 -10.27
C ARG A 496 20.38 -4.27 -10.77
N GLY A 497 21.36 -4.40 -9.86
CA GLY A 497 22.74 -4.72 -10.26
C GLY A 497 23.43 -3.61 -11.05
N LEU A 498 23.12 -2.33 -10.80
CA LEU A 498 23.67 -1.16 -11.52
C LEU A 498 25.21 -1.07 -11.48
N ARG A 499 25.86 -1.78 -10.53
CA ARG A 499 27.32 -1.83 -10.38
C ARG A 499 27.98 -2.87 -11.28
N LEU A 500 27.20 -3.68 -12.00
CA LEU A 500 27.67 -4.74 -12.85
C LEU A 500 27.43 -4.41 -14.33
N SER A 501 28.31 -4.89 -15.21
CA SER A 501 28.10 -4.84 -16.66
C SER A 501 26.89 -5.70 -17.08
N GLY A 502 26.39 -5.51 -18.28
CA GLY A 502 25.29 -6.31 -18.84
C GLY A 502 25.62 -7.81 -18.84
N GLY A 503 26.82 -8.17 -19.28
CA GLY A 503 27.29 -9.56 -19.36
C GLY A 503 27.48 -10.20 -17.98
N GLU A 504 27.97 -9.45 -16.99
CA GLU A 504 28.09 -9.94 -15.60
C GLU A 504 26.73 -10.22 -14.97
N ARG A 505 25.76 -9.31 -15.13
CA ARG A 505 24.39 -9.55 -14.66
C ARG A 505 23.81 -10.82 -15.26
N GLN A 506 24.00 -11.01 -16.56
CA GLN A 506 23.47 -12.15 -17.27
C GLN A 506 24.10 -13.47 -16.81
N ARG A 507 25.43 -13.49 -16.61
CA ARG A 507 26.14 -14.69 -16.10
C ARG A 507 25.68 -15.03 -14.67
N ILE A 508 25.36 -14.07 -13.82
CA ILE A 508 24.70 -14.32 -12.52
C ILE A 508 23.31 -14.97 -12.70
N SER A 509 22.51 -14.49 -13.66
CA SER A 509 21.20 -15.09 -13.96
C SER A 509 21.33 -16.53 -14.49
N ILE A 510 22.34 -16.78 -15.33
CA ILE A 510 22.67 -18.12 -15.82
C ILE A 510 23.10 -19.01 -14.65
N ALA A 511 23.97 -18.54 -13.74
CA ALA A 511 24.37 -19.28 -12.54
C ALA A 511 23.15 -19.65 -11.66
N ARG A 512 22.18 -18.74 -11.50
CA ARG A 512 20.90 -19.00 -10.83
C ARG A 512 20.12 -20.14 -11.49
N ALA A 513 20.07 -20.16 -12.83
CA ALA A 513 19.38 -21.20 -13.59
C ALA A 513 20.11 -22.55 -13.51
N ILE A 514 21.45 -22.56 -13.55
CA ILE A 514 22.28 -23.77 -13.36
C ILE A 514 22.05 -24.36 -11.96
N LEU A 515 22.09 -23.50 -10.92
CA LEU A 515 21.90 -23.92 -9.54
C LEU A 515 20.52 -24.55 -9.31
N LYS A 516 19.48 -24.03 -9.97
CA LYS A 516 18.11 -24.57 -9.92
C LYS A 516 18.02 -25.98 -10.50
N ASN A 517 18.86 -26.31 -11.47
CA ASN A 517 18.97 -27.60 -12.13
C ASN A 517 17.65 -28.22 -12.62
N ALA A 518 16.81 -27.40 -13.26
CA ALA A 518 15.52 -27.81 -13.78
C ALA A 518 15.67 -28.54 -15.15
N PRO A 519 14.86 -29.57 -15.44
CA PRO A 519 14.92 -30.33 -16.70
C PRO A 519 14.39 -29.53 -17.92
N ILE A 520 13.55 -28.54 -17.71
CA ILE A 520 13.00 -27.67 -18.75
C ILE A 520 13.62 -26.28 -18.61
N LEU A 521 14.12 -25.72 -19.71
CA LEU A 521 14.75 -24.42 -19.74
C LEU A 521 14.08 -23.49 -20.75
N ILE A 522 13.81 -22.27 -20.34
CA ILE A 522 13.31 -21.19 -21.20
C ILE A 522 14.38 -20.10 -21.27
N LEU A 523 14.81 -19.76 -22.49
CA LEU A 523 15.76 -18.69 -22.77
C LEU A 523 15.07 -17.63 -23.62
N ASP A 524 14.94 -16.40 -23.09
CA ASP A 524 14.39 -15.27 -23.80
C ASP A 524 15.50 -14.25 -24.09
N GLU A 525 15.90 -14.12 -25.37
CA GLU A 525 16.85 -13.16 -25.94
C GLU A 525 17.99 -12.67 -25.03
N ALA A 526 18.85 -13.58 -24.64
CA ALA A 526 19.82 -13.34 -23.56
C ALA A 526 21.05 -12.46 -23.93
N THR A 527 21.16 -11.77 -25.10
CA THR A 527 22.47 -11.17 -25.51
C THR A 527 22.38 -9.83 -26.28
N SER A 528 21.30 -9.13 -26.29
CA SER A 528 21.03 -8.01 -27.26
C SER A 528 21.79 -6.68 -27.04
N ALA A 529 22.67 -6.54 -26.04
CA ALA A 529 23.40 -5.29 -25.76
C ALA A 529 24.77 -5.48 -25.10
N LEU A 530 25.53 -6.50 -25.53
CA LEU A 530 26.81 -6.83 -24.92
C LEU A 530 27.97 -6.52 -25.90
N ASP A 531 29.12 -6.18 -25.33
CA ASP A 531 30.39 -6.15 -26.07
C ASP A 531 30.81 -7.58 -26.50
N SER A 532 31.61 -7.71 -27.54
CA SER A 532 31.94 -9.00 -28.17
C SER A 532 32.59 -10.00 -27.21
N GLU A 533 33.43 -9.57 -26.26
CA GLU A 533 34.08 -10.44 -25.29
C GLU A 533 33.06 -10.97 -24.25
N SER A 534 32.26 -10.08 -23.66
CA SER A 534 31.19 -10.47 -22.74
C SER A 534 30.17 -11.39 -23.40
N GLU A 535 29.89 -11.16 -24.68
CA GLU A 535 29.00 -11.99 -25.47
C GLU A 535 29.50 -13.42 -25.61
N ALA A 536 30.78 -13.61 -25.96
CA ALA A 536 31.38 -14.94 -26.11
C ALA A 536 31.30 -15.75 -24.80
N LEU A 537 31.55 -15.08 -23.66
CA LEU A 537 31.47 -15.70 -22.34
C LEU A 537 30.01 -16.08 -22.00
N VAL A 538 29.03 -15.19 -22.28
CA VAL A 538 27.61 -15.47 -22.05
C VAL A 538 27.12 -16.62 -22.94
N GLN A 539 27.52 -16.67 -24.22
CA GLN A 539 27.17 -17.76 -25.12
C GLN A 539 27.75 -19.12 -24.64
N SER A 540 28.98 -19.14 -24.17
CA SER A 540 29.59 -20.34 -23.60
C SER A 540 28.87 -20.79 -22.32
N ALA A 541 28.50 -19.86 -21.44
CA ALA A 541 27.72 -20.14 -20.24
C ALA A 541 26.31 -20.69 -20.57
N LEU A 542 25.65 -20.15 -21.61
CA LEU A 542 24.37 -20.67 -22.09
C LEU A 542 24.49 -22.09 -22.65
N GLN A 543 25.58 -22.42 -23.37
CA GLN A 543 25.83 -23.79 -23.84
C GLN A 543 25.94 -24.78 -22.68
N ASN A 544 26.70 -24.41 -21.64
CA ASN A 544 26.80 -25.23 -20.44
C ASN A 544 25.42 -25.43 -19.77
N LEU A 545 24.62 -24.38 -19.74
CA LEU A 545 23.27 -24.42 -19.18
C LEU A 545 22.31 -25.30 -19.99
N MET A 546 22.38 -25.31 -21.32
CA MET A 546 21.48 -26.08 -22.20
C MET A 546 21.76 -27.58 -22.19
N THR A 547 22.97 -28.01 -21.89
CA THR A 547 23.40 -29.43 -21.97
C THR A 547 22.49 -30.33 -21.13
N GLY A 548 21.90 -31.35 -21.77
CA GLY A 548 21.07 -32.38 -21.13
C GLY A 548 19.70 -31.92 -20.68
N ARG A 549 19.22 -30.78 -21.19
CA ARG A 549 17.89 -30.23 -20.84
C ARG A 549 17.02 -30.05 -22.08
N THR A 550 15.70 -30.02 -21.88
CA THR A 550 14.76 -29.62 -22.91
C THR A 550 14.69 -28.09 -22.92
N VAL A 551 14.99 -27.49 -24.07
CA VAL A 551 15.18 -26.04 -24.14
C VAL A 551 14.23 -25.39 -25.13
N PHE A 552 13.53 -24.35 -24.69
CA PHE A 552 12.84 -23.41 -25.54
C PHE A 552 13.63 -22.10 -25.58
N VAL A 553 14.13 -21.72 -26.75
CA VAL A 553 14.89 -20.48 -26.92
C VAL A 553 14.22 -19.55 -27.90
N ILE A 554 13.87 -18.34 -27.46
CA ILE A 554 13.48 -17.27 -28.37
C ILE A 554 14.76 -16.73 -29.00
N ALA A 555 14.95 -17.04 -30.26
CA ALA A 555 16.22 -16.80 -30.92
C ALA A 555 16.20 -15.51 -31.74
N HIS A 556 17.10 -14.60 -31.40
CA HIS A 556 17.40 -13.39 -32.15
C HIS A 556 18.82 -13.41 -32.75
N ARG A 557 19.56 -14.52 -32.52
CA ARG A 557 20.91 -14.70 -33.05
C ARG A 557 21.06 -15.96 -33.88
N LEU A 558 21.80 -15.82 -34.95
CA LEU A 558 22.07 -16.89 -35.91
C LEU A 558 22.74 -18.10 -35.28
N SER A 559 23.71 -17.88 -34.38
CA SER A 559 24.44 -18.96 -33.69
C SER A 559 23.52 -19.86 -32.87
N THR A 560 22.50 -19.29 -32.25
CA THR A 560 21.53 -20.05 -31.46
C THR A 560 20.57 -20.83 -32.38
N VAL A 561 20.12 -20.21 -33.47
CA VAL A 561 19.22 -20.85 -34.44
C VAL A 561 19.89 -22.05 -35.15
N ARG A 562 21.15 -21.91 -35.56
CA ARG A 562 21.91 -22.99 -36.25
C ARG A 562 22.14 -24.22 -35.39
N ARG A 563 22.18 -24.06 -34.06
CA ARG A 563 22.48 -25.16 -33.13
C ARG A 563 21.24 -25.83 -32.56
N ALA A 564 20.07 -25.31 -32.87
CA ALA A 564 18.81 -25.90 -32.42
C ALA A 564 18.52 -27.20 -33.18
N ASP A 565 18.02 -28.21 -32.48
CA ASP A 565 17.56 -29.46 -33.08
C ASP A 565 16.36 -29.22 -34.00
N ARG A 566 15.51 -28.26 -33.61
CA ARG A 566 14.35 -27.86 -34.37
C ARG A 566 14.07 -26.35 -34.22
N ILE A 567 13.65 -25.75 -35.31
CA ILE A 567 13.26 -24.35 -35.39
C ILE A 567 11.74 -24.28 -35.64
N LEU A 568 11.03 -23.51 -34.86
CA LEU A 568 9.61 -23.16 -35.05
C LEU A 568 9.51 -21.75 -35.57
N VAL A 569 8.81 -21.58 -36.68
CA VAL A 569 8.56 -20.27 -37.30
C VAL A 569 7.18 -19.81 -36.93
N LEU A 570 7.09 -18.77 -36.09
CA LEU A 570 5.81 -18.14 -35.70
C LEU A 570 5.53 -16.93 -36.57
N GLU A 571 4.34 -16.90 -37.18
CA GLU A 571 3.79 -15.74 -37.88
C GLU A 571 2.32 -15.55 -37.50
N SER A 572 1.95 -14.34 -37.04
CA SER A 572 0.59 -13.98 -36.62
C SER A 572 -0.06 -15.00 -35.64
N GLY A 573 0.71 -15.52 -34.70
CA GLY A 573 0.20 -16.42 -33.67
C GLY A 573 0.09 -17.90 -34.08
N MET A 574 0.51 -18.28 -35.28
CA MET A 574 0.50 -19.65 -35.79
C MET A 574 1.89 -20.18 -36.06
N ILE A 575 2.13 -21.48 -35.93
CA ILE A 575 3.33 -22.14 -36.42
C ILE A 575 3.14 -22.36 -37.92
N VAL A 576 3.89 -21.60 -38.74
CA VAL A 576 3.77 -21.64 -40.22
C VAL A 576 4.78 -22.58 -40.84
N ASP A 577 5.91 -22.87 -40.16
CA ASP A 577 6.92 -23.79 -40.65
C ASP A 577 7.72 -24.37 -39.45
N GLU A 578 8.26 -25.58 -39.60
CA GLU A 578 9.14 -26.23 -38.65
C GLU A 578 10.18 -27.10 -39.31
N GLY A 579 11.39 -27.21 -38.72
CA GLY A 579 12.47 -28.07 -39.22
C GLY A 579 13.85 -27.64 -38.75
N THR A 580 14.89 -28.28 -39.31
CA THR A 580 16.28 -27.85 -39.09
C THR A 580 16.61 -26.60 -39.92
N HIS A 581 17.69 -25.92 -39.58
CA HIS A 581 18.18 -24.75 -40.31
C HIS A 581 18.36 -25.06 -41.82
N GLU A 582 19.01 -26.16 -42.15
CA GLU A 582 19.29 -26.55 -43.54
C GLU A 582 18.01 -26.80 -44.33
N ARG A 583 17.04 -27.49 -43.71
CA ARG A 583 15.76 -27.82 -44.33
C ARG A 583 14.92 -26.57 -44.61
N LEU A 584 14.92 -25.64 -43.66
CA LEU A 584 14.14 -24.41 -43.79
C LEU A 584 14.81 -23.42 -44.76
N MET A 585 16.13 -23.38 -44.84
CA MET A 585 16.85 -22.57 -45.83
C MET A 585 16.72 -23.08 -47.26
N ALA A 586 16.55 -24.40 -47.45
CA ALA A 586 16.36 -25.03 -48.75
C ALA A 586 14.97 -24.67 -49.38
N ARG A 587 14.03 -24.17 -48.57
CA ARG A 587 12.68 -23.79 -49.03
C ARG A 587 12.56 -22.26 -49.16
N THR A 588 11.79 -21.80 -50.11
CA THR A 588 11.37 -20.42 -50.16
C THR A 588 10.18 -20.25 -49.21
N GLY A 589 10.43 -19.69 -48.00
CA GLY A 589 9.45 -19.56 -46.96
C GLY A 589 9.69 -18.37 -46.03
N THR A 590 8.86 -18.23 -45.01
CA THR A 590 8.95 -17.15 -44.02
C THR A 590 10.27 -17.18 -43.28
N TYR A 591 10.80 -18.40 -42.97
CA TYR A 591 12.13 -18.55 -42.30
C TYR A 591 13.25 -17.92 -43.12
N ARG A 592 13.33 -18.23 -44.43
CA ARG A 592 14.42 -17.71 -45.27
C ARG A 592 14.31 -16.17 -45.39
N ARG A 593 13.11 -15.62 -45.51
CA ARG A 593 12.89 -14.18 -45.52
C ARG A 593 13.35 -13.51 -44.23
N LEU A 594 12.99 -14.10 -43.07
CA LEU A 594 13.44 -13.60 -41.76
C LEU A 594 14.96 -13.70 -41.59
N TYR A 595 15.55 -14.79 -42.08
CA TYR A 595 17.00 -14.97 -42.06
C TYR A 595 17.71 -13.90 -42.88
N GLU A 596 17.27 -13.66 -44.11
CA GLU A 596 17.87 -12.66 -44.98
C GLU A 596 17.73 -11.24 -44.42
N MET A 597 16.60 -10.91 -43.78
CA MET A 597 16.40 -9.58 -43.16
C MET A 597 17.16 -9.38 -41.83
N GLN A 598 17.31 -10.40 -41.00
CA GLN A 598 17.88 -10.25 -39.65
C GLN A 598 19.35 -10.60 -39.53
N PHE A 599 19.88 -11.41 -40.43
CA PHE A 599 21.21 -12.04 -40.25
C PHE A 599 22.19 -11.77 -41.40
N VAL A 600 21.73 -11.40 -42.60
CA VAL A 600 22.60 -11.13 -43.74
C VAL A 600 23.32 -9.79 -43.60
N ASP A 601 22.70 -8.77 -42.99
CA ASP A 601 23.36 -7.48 -42.75
C ASP A 601 24.55 -7.56 -41.78
N VAL A 602 24.61 -8.62 -40.94
CA VAL A 602 25.69 -8.83 -39.96
C VAL A 602 26.90 -9.52 -40.62
N GLU A 603 26.70 -10.37 -41.63
CA GLU A 603 27.81 -11.05 -42.34
C GLU A 603 28.56 -10.09 -43.28
N ILE A 604 27.90 -9.10 -43.88
CA ILE A 604 28.52 -8.10 -44.72
C ILE A 604 29.40 -7.11 -43.93
N GLY A 605 29.04 -6.82 -42.68
CA GLY A 605 29.84 -5.96 -41.79
C GLY A 605 31.15 -6.59 -41.29
N ASN A 606 31.24 -7.94 -41.18
CA ASN A 606 32.43 -8.65 -40.70
C ASN A 606 33.39 -9.09 -41.80
N SER A 607 33.04 -8.87 -43.06
CA SER A 607 33.92 -9.23 -44.21
C SER A 607 34.64 -8.01 -44.80
N SER A 608 34.55 -6.84 -44.16
CA SER A 608 35.16 -5.57 -44.61
C SER A 608 36.10 -4.93 -43.58
N GLU A 609 36.64 -5.71 -42.62
CA GLU A 609 37.78 -5.34 -41.77
C GLU A 609 38.97 -6.26 -41.99
#